data_67700ff22f370476d66c49116a2a26b2
#
_entry.id   67700ff22f370476d66c49116a2a26b2
#
_cell.length_a   1.000
_cell.length_b   1.000
_cell.length_c   1.000
_cell.angle_alpha   90.00
_cell.angle_beta   90.00
_cell.angle_gamma   90.00
#
_symmetry.space_group_name_H-M   'P 1'
#
loop_
_entity.id
_entity.type
_entity.pdbx_description
1 polymer ?
#
loop_
_entity_poly.entity_id
_entity_poly.type
_entity_poly.pdbx_seq_one_letter_code
_entity_poly.pdbx_strand_id
1 'polypeptide(L)'
;FSQSTPYAKFRIDSFKYMIKQKKKYNSNMVMAILFNHDSIYRNKKFLIPRLIRLIKNRNFKKLQEIFNENISGDFSHADDICAGLLKLIISKKNPDKLIFSSNKRTNINKLINYLLNKNKIKKNLLSKINKKRSLPLGNNLYTKKILNWKIKKNVFSVANKLNNFF
;
A
#
# COMPACT_ATOMS: atom_id res chain seq x y z
N PHE A 1 13.31 7.33 -10.42
CA PHE A 1 12.50 6.18 -10.83
C PHE A 1 13.38 5.23 -11.65
N SER A 2 13.57 4.00 -11.19
CA SER A 2 14.25 2.96 -11.96
C SER A 2 13.32 2.50 -13.09
N GLN A 3 13.79 2.55 -14.34
CA GLN A 3 13.06 2.11 -15.53
C GLN A 3 13.11 0.57 -15.72
N SER A 4 13.38 -0.19 -14.67
CA SER A 4 13.74 -1.60 -14.73
C SER A 4 12.62 -2.55 -15.22
N THR A 5 11.38 -2.07 -15.36
CA THR A 5 10.27 -2.89 -15.85
C THR A 5 9.40 -2.13 -16.86
N PRO A 6 8.76 -2.81 -17.83
CA PRO A 6 7.81 -2.18 -18.76
C PRO A 6 6.71 -1.38 -18.04
N TYR A 7 6.22 -1.89 -16.92
CA TYR A 7 5.24 -1.19 -16.09
C TYR A 7 5.78 0.13 -15.51
N ALA A 8 7.01 0.13 -14.99
CA ALA A 8 7.63 1.34 -14.43
C ALA A 8 7.86 2.39 -15.54
N LYS A 9 8.34 1.97 -16.71
CA LYS A 9 8.50 2.83 -17.89
C LYS A 9 7.16 3.47 -18.28
N PHE A 10 6.11 2.66 -18.45
CA PHE A 10 4.77 3.14 -18.78
C PHE A 10 4.28 4.21 -17.78
N ARG A 11 4.48 3.99 -16.48
CA ARG A 11 4.06 4.98 -15.45
C ARG A 11 4.82 6.29 -15.55
N ILE A 12 6.12 6.24 -15.85
CA ILE A 12 6.95 7.44 -16.05
C ILE A 12 6.50 8.21 -17.30
N ASP A 13 6.31 7.49 -18.41
CA ASP A 13 5.92 8.09 -19.68
C ASP A 13 4.51 8.69 -19.58
N SER A 14 3.57 8.03 -18.90
CA SER A 14 2.24 8.57 -18.61
C SER A 14 2.31 9.87 -17.80
N PHE A 15 3.20 9.95 -16.81
CA PHE A 15 3.39 11.19 -16.05
C PHE A 15 3.93 12.32 -16.92
N LYS A 16 4.97 12.07 -17.73
CA LYS A 16 5.55 13.05 -18.65
C LYS A 16 4.51 13.54 -19.65
N TYR A 17 3.74 12.62 -20.22
CA TYR A 17 2.66 12.93 -21.15
C TYR A 17 1.60 13.84 -20.49
N MET A 18 1.14 13.47 -19.30
CA MET A 18 0.17 14.26 -18.53
C MET A 18 0.68 15.69 -18.29
N ILE A 19 1.95 15.87 -17.88
CA ILE A 19 2.55 17.21 -17.68
C ILE A 19 2.54 18.02 -18.97
N LYS A 20 2.90 17.39 -20.10
CA LYS A 20 2.86 18.03 -21.42
C LYS A 20 1.45 18.50 -21.79
N GLN A 21 0.44 17.64 -21.60
CA GLN A 21 -0.96 17.98 -21.90
C GLN A 21 -1.51 19.07 -20.96
N LYS A 22 -1.19 18.96 -19.66
CA LYS A 22 -1.56 19.98 -18.66
C LYS A 22 -1.09 21.38 -19.06
N LYS A 23 0.19 21.49 -19.49
CA LYS A 23 0.76 22.77 -19.96
C LYS A 23 0.11 23.23 -21.26
N LYS A 24 -0.05 22.32 -22.24
CA LYS A 24 -0.59 22.65 -23.57
C LYS A 24 -2.02 23.19 -23.50
N TYR A 25 -2.86 22.60 -22.64
CA TYR A 25 -4.29 22.92 -22.56
C TYR A 25 -4.68 23.71 -21.31
N ASN A 26 -3.70 24.15 -20.51
CA ASN A 26 -3.93 24.82 -19.21
C ASN A 26 -4.99 24.11 -18.34
N SER A 27 -4.92 22.77 -18.28
CA SER A 27 -5.96 21.94 -17.69
C SER A 27 -5.68 21.55 -16.24
N ASN A 28 -6.73 21.23 -15.49
CA ASN A 28 -6.65 20.79 -14.09
C ASN A 28 -6.38 19.28 -14.01
N MET A 29 -5.15 18.89 -14.36
CA MET A 29 -4.70 17.50 -14.25
C MET A 29 -3.69 17.33 -13.11
N VAL A 30 -3.92 16.33 -12.26
CA VAL A 30 -3.03 15.98 -11.14
C VAL A 30 -2.74 14.48 -11.17
N MET A 31 -1.46 14.11 -11.15
CA MET A 31 -1.06 12.70 -11.01
C MET A 31 -1.15 12.27 -9.53
N ALA A 32 -2.10 11.41 -9.22
CA ALA A 32 -2.19 10.77 -7.91
C ALA A 32 -1.29 9.52 -7.86
N ILE A 33 -0.21 9.57 -7.10
CA ILE A 33 0.71 8.44 -6.88
C ILE A 33 0.26 7.70 -5.63
N LEU A 34 -0.35 6.52 -5.82
CA LEU A 34 -0.90 5.72 -4.75
C LEU A 34 0.11 4.65 -4.33
N PHE A 35 0.42 4.60 -3.02
CA PHE A 35 1.20 3.52 -2.42
C PHE A 35 0.30 2.32 -2.07
N ASN A 36 0.89 1.21 -1.59
CA ASN A 36 0.12 0.02 -1.30
C ASN A 36 -1.00 0.32 -0.29
N HIS A 37 -2.21 -0.01 -0.66
CA HIS A 37 -3.40 0.16 0.17
C HIS A 37 -4.34 -1.02 -0.04
N ASP A 38 -5.03 -1.41 1.00
CA ASP A 38 -5.94 -2.54 0.99
C ASP A 38 -7.28 -2.21 1.66
N SER A 39 -8.30 -3.00 1.32
CA SER A 39 -9.65 -2.96 1.91
C SER A 39 -10.25 -4.36 1.92
N ILE A 40 -11.43 -4.52 2.51
CA ILE A 40 -12.19 -5.77 2.46
C ILE A 40 -12.59 -6.19 1.04
N TYR A 41 -12.64 -5.24 0.10
CA TYR A 41 -12.97 -5.48 -1.31
C TYR A 41 -11.74 -5.86 -2.17
N ARG A 42 -10.54 -5.92 -1.56
CA ARG A 42 -9.32 -6.23 -2.30
C ARG A 42 -9.33 -7.67 -2.79
N ASN A 43 -8.95 -7.88 -4.04
CA ASN A 43 -8.85 -9.23 -4.61
C ASN A 43 -7.91 -10.13 -3.78
N LYS A 44 -8.32 -11.39 -3.56
CA LYS A 44 -7.64 -12.39 -2.72
C LYS A 44 -6.22 -12.76 -3.18
N LYS A 45 -5.81 -12.38 -4.40
CA LYS A 45 -4.45 -12.59 -4.94
C LYS A 45 -3.43 -11.58 -4.38
N PHE A 46 -3.88 -10.42 -3.87
CA PHE A 46 -2.99 -9.40 -3.31
C PHE A 46 -2.44 -9.81 -1.95
N LEU A 47 -1.35 -9.16 -1.53
CA LEU A 47 -0.52 -9.60 -0.41
C LEU A 47 -1.32 -9.80 0.89
N ILE A 48 -2.03 -8.79 1.40
CA ILE A 48 -2.69 -8.87 2.71
C ILE A 48 -3.86 -9.87 2.71
N PRO A 49 -4.83 -9.81 1.76
CA PRO A 49 -5.87 -10.84 1.68
C PRO A 49 -5.31 -12.26 1.47
N ARG A 50 -4.23 -12.39 0.69
CA ARG A 50 -3.54 -13.68 0.49
C ARG A 50 -2.95 -14.23 1.79
N LEU A 51 -2.31 -13.38 2.61
CA LEU A 51 -1.77 -13.78 3.91
C LEU A 51 -2.86 -14.35 4.81
N ILE A 52 -3.98 -13.63 4.93
CA ILE A 52 -5.11 -14.04 5.78
C ILE A 52 -5.67 -15.37 5.31
N ARG A 53 -5.87 -15.55 4.01
CA ARG A 53 -6.34 -16.82 3.45
C ARG A 53 -5.37 -17.97 3.73
N LEU A 54 -4.06 -17.75 3.60
CA LEU A 54 -3.05 -18.77 3.89
C LEU A 54 -3.07 -19.17 5.39
N ILE A 55 -3.23 -18.21 6.28
CA ILE A 55 -3.33 -18.45 7.72
C ILE A 55 -4.59 -19.23 8.05
N LYS A 56 -5.76 -18.82 7.54
CA LYS A 56 -7.04 -19.51 7.80
C LYS A 56 -7.08 -20.92 7.24
N ASN A 57 -6.51 -21.13 6.06
CA ASN A 57 -6.39 -22.45 5.43
C ASN A 57 -5.20 -23.28 5.99
N ARG A 58 -4.49 -22.78 7.02
CA ARG A 58 -3.32 -23.42 7.63
C ARG A 58 -2.24 -23.83 6.61
N ASN A 59 -2.12 -23.08 5.49
CA ASN A 59 -1.09 -23.34 4.48
C ASN A 59 0.23 -22.67 4.88
N PHE A 60 0.88 -23.25 5.91
CA PHE A 60 2.10 -22.69 6.48
C PHE A 60 3.30 -22.78 5.54
N LYS A 61 3.34 -23.75 4.61
CA LYS A 61 4.40 -23.84 3.60
C LYS A 61 4.43 -22.57 2.75
N LYS A 62 3.32 -22.20 2.13
CA LYS A 62 3.23 -20.96 1.32
C LYS A 62 3.35 -19.68 2.16
N LEU A 63 2.89 -19.71 3.40
CA LEU A 63 3.07 -18.58 4.33
C LEU A 63 4.56 -18.36 4.66
N GLN A 64 5.33 -19.47 4.87
CA GLN A 64 6.77 -19.43 5.08
C GLN A 64 7.53 -18.80 3.90
N GLU A 65 7.13 -19.07 2.66
CA GLU A 65 7.72 -18.44 1.47
C GLU A 65 7.61 -16.90 1.54
N ILE A 66 6.43 -16.38 1.90
CA ILE A 66 6.23 -14.94 2.05
C ILE A 66 6.98 -14.38 3.27
N PHE A 67 6.99 -15.14 4.37
CA PHE A 67 7.73 -14.76 5.58
C PHE A 67 9.23 -14.65 5.31
N ASN A 68 9.77 -15.52 4.46
CA ASN A 68 11.17 -15.54 4.04
C ASN A 68 11.58 -14.29 3.26
N GLU A 69 10.66 -13.69 2.48
CA GLU A 69 10.93 -12.43 1.77
C GLU A 69 11.14 -11.25 2.72
N ASN A 70 10.67 -11.33 3.96
CA ASN A 70 10.81 -10.32 5.01
C ASN A 70 10.58 -8.89 4.50
N ILE A 71 9.44 -8.70 3.83
CA ILE A 71 9.09 -7.48 3.13
C ILE A 71 8.79 -6.36 4.13
N SER A 72 9.39 -5.20 3.91
CA SER A 72 9.03 -3.95 4.60
C SER A 72 8.67 -2.86 3.60
N GLY A 73 7.60 -2.12 3.83
CA GLY A 73 7.13 -1.10 2.90
C GLY A 73 6.06 -0.19 3.49
N ASP A 74 5.52 0.65 2.62
CA ASP A 74 4.40 1.54 2.93
C ASP A 74 3.08 0.83 2.60
N PHE A 75 2.24 0.65 3.60
CA PHE A 75 0.93 0.02 3.49
C PHE A 75 -0.10 0.83 4.26
N SER A 76 -1.27 1.06 3.67
CA SER A 76 -2.32 1.89 4.23
C SER A 76 -3.72 1.28 4.05
N HIS A 77 -4.72 1.94 4.59
CA HIS A 77 -6.13 1.60 4.40
C HIS A 77 -6.68 2.36 3.20
N ALA A 78 -7.44 1.68 2.32
CA ALA A 78 -8.02 2.30 1.13
C ALA A 78 -8.98 3.45 1.46
N ASP A 79 -9.72 3.40 2.59
CA ASP A 79 -10.59 4.49 3.01
C ASP A 79 -9.86 5.83 3.15
N ASP A 80 -8.64 5.80 3.72
CA ASP A 80 -7.85 7.01 3.87
C ASP A 80 -7.35 7.54 2.52
N ILE A 81 -6.99 6.63 1.60
CA ILE A 81 -6.61 7.00 0.23
C ILE A 81 -7.79 7.61 -0.51
N CYS A 82 -8.97 6.98 -0.46
CA CYS A 82 -10.20 7.49 -1.08
C CYS A 82 -10.59 8.86 -0.49
N ALA A 83 -10.51 9.03 0.83
CA ALA A 83 -10.77 10.32 1.46
C ALA A 83 -9.80 11.41 0.98
N GLY A 84 -8.54 11.06 0.72
CA GLY A 84 -7.55 11.97 0.15
C GLY A 84 -7.85 12.32 -1.31
N LEU A 85 -8.27 11.35 -2.11
CA LEU A 85 -8.68 11.58 -3.50
C LEU A 85 -9.94 12.45 -3.59
N LEU A 86 -10.93 12.24 -2.72
CA LEU A 86 -12.11 13.12 -2.64
C LEU A 86 -11.71 14.56 -2.30
N LYS A 87 -10.80 14.75 -1.34
CA LYS A 87 -10.27 16.08 -1.03
C LYS A 87 -9.56 16.72 -2.22
N LEU A 88 -8.81 15.93 -3.02
CA LEU A 88 -8.18 16.41 -4.23
C LEU A 88 -9.22 16.89 -5.25
N ILE A 89 -10.27 16.09 -5.50
CA ILE A 89 -11.35 16.42 -6.46
C ILE A 89 -12.05 17.74 -6.08
N ILE A 90 -12.31 17.93 -4.81
CA ILE A 90 -13.01 19.14 -4.30
C ILE A 90 -12.06 20.35 -4.23
N SER A 91 -10.74 20.09 -4.20
CA SER A 91 -9.74 21.14 -4.06
C SER A 91 -9.60 21.97 -5.35
N LYS A 92 -9.47 23.28 -5.19
CA LYS A 92 -9.05 24.18 -6.30
C LYS A 92 -7.54 24.14 -6.58
N LYS A 93 -6.78 23.31 -5.85
CA LYS A 93 -5.34 23.17 -6.02
C LYS A 93 -5.03 22.31 -7.24
N ASN A 94 -4.04 22.71 -8.01
CA ASN A 94 -3.65 22.05 -9.26
C ASN A 94 -2.14 21.72 -9.30
N PRO A 95 -1.60 20.96 -8.32
CA PRO A 95 -0.21 20.52 -8.35
C PRO A 95 0.00 19.49 -9.48
N ASP A 96 1.24 19.29 -9.90
CA ASP A 96 1.54 18.27 -10.93
C ASP A 96 1.36 16.86 -10.42
N LYS A 97 1.70 16.61 -9.15
CA LYS A 97 1.57 15.30 -8.52
C LYS A 97 1.30 15.40 -7.02
N LEU A 98 0.59 14.42 -6.50
CA LEU A 98 0.41 14.19 -5.06
C LEU A 98 0.68 12.73 -4.71
N ILE A 99 1.35 12.50 -3.58
CA ILE A 99 1.66 11.15 -3.10
C ILE A 99 0.70 10.80 -1.98
N PHE A 100 -0.06 9.73 -2.18
CA PHE A 100 -0.96 9.15 -1.18
C PHE A 100 -0.34 7.90 -0.59
N SER A 101 0.19 8.01 0.61
CA SER A 101 0.96 6.98 1.31
C SER A 101 0.76 7.08 2.82
N SER A 102 1.14 6.04 3.57
CA SER A 102 1.13 6.12 5.04
C SER A 102 2.31 6.93 5.59
N ASN A 103 3.39 7.04 4.82
CA ASN A 103 4.69 7.56 5.27
C ASN A 103 5.25 6.80 6.48
N LYS A 104 4.83 5.54 6.65
CA LYS A 104 5.29 4.65 7.72
C LYS A 104 5.71 3.31 7.15
N ARG A 105 6.88 2.84 7.59
CA ARG A 105 7.39 1.53 7.19
C ARG A 105 6.75 0.43 8.05
N THR A 106 6.05 -0.47 7.41
CA THR A 106 5.50 -1.67 8.04
C THR A 106 6.25 -2.90 7.55
N ASN A 107 6.69 -3.74 8.48
CA ASN A 107 7.26 -5.04 8.18
C ASN A 107 6.13 -6.10 8.12
N ILE A 108 6.06 -6.84 7.03
CA ILE A 108 4.99 -7.83 6.79
C ILE A 108 5.09 -9.01 7.76
N ASN A 109 6.29 -9.39 8.21
CA ASN A 109 6.44 -10.47 9.20
C ASN A 109 5.83 -10.08 10.56
N LYS A 110 5.87 -8.78 10.94
CA LYS A 110 5.14 -8.29 12.12
C LYS A 110 3.62 -8.44 11.94
N LEU A 111 3.11 -8.18 10.73
CA LEU A 111 1.70 -8.34 10.40
C LEU A 111 1.30 -9.83 10.41
N ILE A 112 2.13 -10.72 9.86
CA ILE A 112 1.92 -12.17 9.89
C ILE A 112 1.84 -12.64 11.34
N ASN A 113 2.80 -12.26 12.19
CA ASN A 113 2.83 -12.63 13.60
C ASN A 113 1.60 -12.12 14.37
N TYR A 114 1.13 -10.91 14.04
CA TYR A 114 -0.11 -10.36 14.60
C TYR A 114 -1.32 -11.21 14.21
N LEU A 115 -1.44 -11.59 12.93
CA LEU A 115 -2.54 -12.40 12.42
C LEU A 115 -2.51 -13.84 12.97
N LEU A 116 -1.33 -14.46 13.11
CA LEU A 116 -1.18 -15.78 13.75
C LEU A 116 -1.70 -15.75 15.19
N ASN A 117 -1.32 -14.73 15.96
CA ASN A 117 -1.82 -14.58 17.34
C ASN A 117 -3.34 -14.41 17.38
N LYS A 118 -3.91 -13.59 16.50
CA LYS A 118 -5.36 -13.38 16.41
C LYS A 118 -6.11 -14.68 16.11
N ASN A 119 -5.52 -15.57 15.33
CA ASN A 119 -6.10 -16.87 14.99
C ASN A 119 -5.66 -17.99 15.96
N LYS A 120 -5.05 -17.66 17.10
CA LYS A 120 -4.57 -18.61 18.13
C LYS A 120 -3.60 -19.67 17.59
N ILE A 121 -2.78 -19.29 16.61
CA ILE A 121 -1.79 -20.15 15.96
C ILE A 121 -0.40 -19.83 16.52
N LYS A 122 0.37 -20.89 16.89
CA LYS A 122 1.71 -20.74 17.45
C LYS A 122 2.69 -20.13 16.43
N LYS A 123 3.49 -19.14 16.84
CA LYS A 123 4.46 -18.43 15.98
C LYS A 123 5.67 -19.27 15.59
N ASN A 124 6.04 -20.27 16.38
CA ASN A 124 7.18 -21.16 16.13
C ASN A 124 7.02 -22.05 14.89
N LEU A 125 5.86 -22.02 14.24
CA LEU A 125 5.62 -22.68 12.95
C LEU A 125 6.38 -22.04 11.78
N LEU A 126 6.91 -20.81 11.96
CA LEU A 126 7.68 -20.10 10.95
C LEU A 126 9.12 -19.92 11.42
N SER A 127 10.07 -20.35 10.59
CA SER A 127 11.49 -20.21 10.88
C SER A 127 11.98 -18.78 10.58
N LYS A 128 12.94 -18.29 11.40
CA LYS A 128 13.56 -17.00 11.17
C LYS A 128 14.50 -17.05 9.95
N ILE A 129 14.52 -15.98 9.15
CA ILE A 129 15.43 -15.83 8.02
C ILE A 129 16.04 -14.42 8.01
N ASN A 130 17.30 -14.33 7.59
CA ASN A 130 18.07 -13.08 7.55
C ASN A 130 17.83 -12.22 6.30
N LYS A 131 17.01 -12.68 5.34
CA LYS A 131 16.69 -11.91 4.13
C LYS A 131 15.84 -10.68 4.49
N LYS A 132 16.11 -9.55 3.84
CA LYS A 132 15.35 -8.32 4.05
C LYS A 132 15.07 -7.65 2.70
N ARG A 133 13.80 -7.49 2.36
CA ARG A 133 13.34 -6.80 1.16
C ARG A 133 12.65 -5.50 1.54
N SER A 134 13.25 -4.37 1.17
CA SER A 134 12.72 -3.04 1.45
C SER A 134 12.05 -2.43 0.21
N LEU A 135 10.76 -2.15 0.29
CA LEU A 135 10.01 -1.41 -0.72
C LEU A 135 10.14 0.10 -0.49
N PRO A 136 9.91 0.94 -1.51
CA PRO A 136 9.88 2.38 -1.35
C PRO A 136 8.93 2.84 -0.24
N LEU A 137 9.28 3.95 0.41
CA LEU A 137 8.45 4.68 1.36
C LEU A 137 7.95 5.96 0.70
N GLY A 138 6.64 6.23 0.79
CA GLY A 138 6.06 7.42 0.20
C GLY A 138 6.19 8.63 1.13
N ASN A 139 6.71 9.74 0.62
CA ASN A 139 6.67 11.01 1.32
C ASN A 139 5.37 11.75 1.00
N ASN A 140 4.43 11.78 1.94
CA ASN A 140 3.13 12.40 1.80
C ASN A 140 3.04 13.80 2.43
N LEU A 141 4.13 14.40 2.88
CA LEU A 141 4.13 15.70 3.59
C LEU A 141 3.50 16.81 2.77
N TYR A 142 3.86 16.89 1.47
CA TYR A 142 3.28 17.87 0.57
C TYR A 142 1.76 17.63 0.39
N THR A 143 1.33 16.40 0.18
CA THR A 143 -0.10 16.04 0.08
C THR A 143 -0.88 16.43 1.34
N LYS A 144 -0.31 16.16 2.52
CA LYS A 144 -0.89 16.57 3.80
C LYS A 144 -1.10 18.08 3.87
N LYS A 145 -0.07 18.86 3.49
CA LYS A 145 -0.11 20.33 3.53
C LYS A 145 -1.17 20.87 2.55
N ILE A 146 -1.16 20.39 1.30
CA ILE A 146 -2.02 20.91 0.23
C ILE A 146 -3.50 20.58 0.47
N LEU A 147 -3.81 19.36 0.93
CA LEU A 147 -5.18 18.87 1.07
C LEU A 147 -5.70 18.86 2.52
N ASN A 148 -4.90 19.29 3.50
CA ASN A 148 -5.22 19.08 4.91
C ASN A 148 -5.72 17.64 5.16
N TRP A 149 -4.98 16.67 4.61
CA TRP A 149 -5.29 15.24 4.66
C TRP A 149 -4.29 14.49 5.51
N LYS A 150 -4.74 13.46 6.22
CA LYS A 150 -3.89 12.59 7.02
C LYS A 150 -4.39 11.15 7.02
N ILE A 151 -3.47 10.19 7.15
CA ILE A 151 -3.79 8.79 7.42
C ILE A 151 -4.35 8.67 8.85
N LYS A 152 -5.50 8.04 8.98
CA LYS A 152 -6.17 7.76 10.25
C LYS A 152 -6.08 6.28 10.63
N LYS A 153 -6.06 5.38 9.63
CA LYS A 153 -6.10 3.93 9.80
C LYS A 153 -4.76 3.31 9.39
N ASN A 154 -4.28 2.36 10.16
CA ASN A 154 -3.07 1.62 9.81
C ASN A 154 -3.41 0.29 9.11
N VAL A 155 -2.40 -0.38 8.56
CA VAL A 155 -2.57 -1.64 7.86
C VAL A 155 -3.07 -2.79 8.75
N PHE A 156 -2.78 -2.76 10.06
CA PHE A 156 -3.28 -3.77 10.99
C PHE A 156 -4.81 -3.70 11.16
N SER A 157 -5.40 -2.50 11.07
CA SER A 157 -6.85 -2.33 11.09
C SER A 157 -7.52 -2.94 9.85
N VAL A 158 -6.91 -2.78 8.66
CA VAL A 158 -7.35 -3.47 7.43
C VAL A 158 -7.28 -4.98 7.58
N ALA A 159 -6.12 -5.47 8.03
CA ALA A 159 -5.89 -6.90 8.20
C ALA A 159 -6.86 -7.52 9.21
N ASN A 160 -7.17 -6.80 10.29
CA ASN A 160 -8.15 -7.25 11.28
C ASN A 160 -9.56 -7.34 10.70
N LYS A 161 -10.01 -6.33 9.94
CA LYS A 161 -11.31 -6.36 9.25
C LYS A 161 -11.39 -7.51 8.25
N LEU A 162 -10.36 -7.69 7.40
CA LEU A 162 -10.29 -8.80 6.46
C LEU A 162 -10.28 -10.16 7.16
N ASN A 163 -9.56 -10.28 8.30
CA ASN A 163 -9.51 -11.52 9.07
C ASN A 163 -10.87 -11.91 9.65
N ASN A 164 -11.73 -10.94 9.97
CA ASN A 164 -13.08 -11.20 10.44
C ASN A 164 -14.07 -11.44 9.28
N PHE A 165 -13.74 -10.96 8.08
CA PHE A 165 -14.58 -11.08 6.89
C PHE A 165 -14.41 -12.44 6.18
N PHE A 166 -13.24 -13.05 6.22
CA PHE A 166 -12.97 -14.41 5.68
C PHE A 166 -13.12 -15.47 6.75
#